data_1bee5786ebac3ea160374864f38c69e4
#
_entry.id   1bee5786ebac3ea160374864f38c69e4
#
_cell.length_a   1.000
_cell.length_b   1.000
_cell.length_c   1.000
_cell.angle_alpha   90.00
_cell.angle_beta   90.00
_cell.angle_gamma   90.00
#
_symmetry.space_group_name_H-M   'P 1'
#
loop_
_entity.id
_entity.type
_entity.pdbx_description
1 polymer ?
#
loop_
_entity_poly.entity_id
_entity_poly.type
_entity_poly.pdbx_seq_one_letter_code
_entity_poly.pdbx_strand_id
1 'polypeptide(L)'
;FWLSETPDSVSFGWDAVCRRICTWGKFRNKETGFTFVYFNLHMDHKGIVARAESAKLILQKIKEFPEPLPVMLSGDFNVDQTNESYRLLNESGVMKDAYETADYRYIKSSTFNSYDTGKMRLSSDGEPMRIDHIFLSPEFDVKKYGVLNDTYRILNDEGKYIARTPSDHYPVMIVVEMNENNK
;
A
#
# COMPACT_ATOMS: atom_id res chain seq x y z
N PHE A 1 0.54 8.01 -14.34
CA PHE A 1 -0.55 7.58 -15.24
C PHE A 1 -1.88 7.48 -14.49
N TRP A 2 -2.98 7.59 -15.22
CA TRP A 2 -4.32 7.46 -14.66
C TRP A 2 -4.70 5.98 -14.53
N LEU A 3 -5.41 5.64 -13.45
CA LEU A 3 -5.95 4.29 -13.24
C LEU A 3 -7.30 4.19 -13.99
N SER A 4 -7.20 4.03 -15.31
CA SER A 4 -8.32 4.03 -16.24
C SER A 4 -7.97 3.31 -17.55
N GLU A 5 -8.96 3.13 -18.44
CA GLU A 5 -8.79 2.63 -19.80
C GLU A 5 -7.94 3.55 -20.69
N THR A 6 -7.77 4.82 -20.26
CA THR A 6 -6.96 5.82 -20.96
C THR A 6 -5.88 6.38 -20.03
N PRO A 7 -4.84 5.59 -19.69
CA PRO A 7 -3.90 5.95 -18.62
C PRO A 7 -3.07 7.21 -18.89
N ASP A 8 -2.95 7.63 -20.14
CA ASP A 8 -2.19 8.82 -20.54
C ASP A 8 -3.05 10.11 -20.56
N SER A 9 -4.34 10.01 -20.26
CA SER A 9 -5.28 11.12 -20.25
C SER A 9 -6.06 11.19 -18.95
N VAL A 10 -6.39 12.40 -18.51
CA VAL A 10 -7.23 12.64 -17.32
C VAL A 10 -8.59 11.99 -17.51
N SER A 11 -8.88 10.92 -16.76
CA SER A 11 -10.12 10.15 -16.94
C SER A 11 -10.57 9.47 -15.66
N PHE A 12 -11.83 9.06 -15.65
CA PHE A 12 -12.33 8.07 -14.69
C PHE A 12 -12.07 6.67 -15.25
N GLY A 13 -11.71 5.73 -14.39
CA GLY A 13 -11.52 4.33 -14.80
C GLY A 13 -12.76 3.49 -14.51
N TRP A 14 -13.26 2.76 -15.50
CA TRP A 14 -14.33 1.76 -15.35
C TRP A 14 -15.54 2.28 -14.57
N ASP A 15 -15.82 1.68 -13.39
CA ASP A 15 -16.91 2.07 -12.47
C ASP A 15 -16.45 3.00 -11.32
N ALA A 16 -15.27 3.63 -11.45
CA ALA A 16 -14.72 4.52 -10.42
C ALA A 16 -15.58 5.78 -10.23
N VAL A 17 -15.73 6.21 -8.99
CA VAL A 17 -16.39 7.48 -8.64
C VAL A 17 -15.41 8.65 -8.49
N CYS A 18 -14.12 8.35 -8.41
CA CYS A 18 -13.05 9.35 -8.38
C CYS A 18 -12.02 9.09 -9.48
N ARG A 19 -11.42 10.15 -10.00
CA ARG A 19 -10.23 10.01 -10.82
C ARG A 19 -9.07 9.59 -9.95
N ARG A 20 -8.39 8.51 -10.32
CA ARG A 20 -7.29 7.94 -9.56
C ARG A 20 -6.04 7.86 -10.42
N ILE A 21 -4.90 8.06 -9.79
CA ILE A 21 -3.59 8.00 -10.46
C ILE A 21 -2.66 7.03 -9.73
N CYS A 22 -1.70 6.52 -10.47
CA CYS A 22 -0.49 5.92 -9.93
C CYS A 22 0.69 6.80 -10.33
N THR A 23 1.37 7.35 -9.33
CA THR A 23 2.61 8.11 -9.50
C THR A 23 3.78 7.17 -9.38
N TRP A 24 4.82 7.34 -10.18
CA TRP A 24 6.01 6.52 -10.08
C TRP A 24 7.28 7.30 -10.35
N GLY A 25 8.41 6.76 -9.91
CA GLY A 25 9.73 7.32 -10.17
C GLY A 25 10.82 6.26 -10.04
N LYS A 26 11.92 6.48 -10.76
CA LYS A 26 13.16 5.71 -10.63
C LYS A 26 14.06 6.41 -9.62
N PHE A 27 14.47 5.69 -8.60
CA PHE A 27 15.28 6.19 -7.49
C PHE A 27 16.63 5.51 -7.48
N ARG A 28 17.65 6.25 -7.07
CA ARG A 28 19.00 5.73 -6.88
C ARG A 28 19.52 6.14 -5.52
N ASN A 29 19.94 5.16 -4.73
CA ASN A 29 20.69 5.41 -3.51
C ASN A 29 22.05 6.04 -3.86
N LYS A 30 22.36 7.21 -3.27
CA LYS A 30 23.57 7.98 -3.60
C LYS A 30 24.85 7.32 -3.10
N GLU A 31 24.76 6.56 -2.00
CA GLU A 31 25.92 5.93 -1.38
C GLU A 31 26.25 4.58 -2.02
N THR A 32 25.21 3.74 -2.20
CA THR A 32 25.40 2.38 -2.71
C THR A 32 25.25 2.25 -4.23
N GLY A 33 24.64 3.25 -4.89
CA GLY A 33 24.31 3.20 -6.30
C GLY A 33 23.08 2.34 -6.62
N PHE A 34 22.48 1.66 -5.63
CA PHE A 34 21.31 0.83 -5.81
C PHE A 34 20.15 1.61 -6.43
N THR A 35 19.55 1.03 -7.46
CA THR A 35 18.48 1.67 -8.24
C THR A 35 17.23 0.81 -8.20
N PHE A 36 16.08 1.43 -7.99
CA PHE A 36 14.77 0.78 -7.95
C PHE A 36 13.68 1.70 -8.51
N VAL A 37 12.52 1.13 -8.81
CA VAL A 37 11.33 1.88 -9.22
C VAL A 37 10.31 1.82 -8.09
N TYR A 38 9.75 2.98 -7.77
CA TYR A 38 8.72 3.11 -6.74
C TYR A 38 7.43 3.65 -7.34
N PHE A 39 6.34 2.93 -7.11
CA PHE A 39 4.98 3.28 -7.48
C PHE A 39 4.18 3.61 -6.24
N ASN A 40 3.36 4.66 -6.32
CA ASN A 40 2.43 5.03 -5.26
C ASN A 40 1.05 5.33 -5.85
N LEU A 41 0.01 4.82 -5.20
CA LEU A 41 -1.36 4.93 -5.69
C LEU A 41 -2.37 5.20 -4.57
N HIS A 42 -3.58 5.58 -5.00
CA HIS A 42 -4.78 5.54 -4.17
C HIS A 42 -5.92 5.03 -5.05
N MET A 43 -6.35 3.78 -4.85
CA MET A 43 -7.43 3.16 -5.65
C MET A 43 -8.80 3.73 -5.31
N ASP A 44 -9.79 3.49 -6.18
CA ASP A 44 -11.15 3.96 -5.95
C ASP A 44 -11.82 3.21 -4.79
N HIS A 45 -12.55 3.96 -3.96
CA HIS A 45 -13.19 3.40 -2.76
C HIS A 45 -14.56 2.76 -3.02
N LYS A 46 -15.15 2.93 -4.22
CA LYS A 46 -16.44 2.36 -4.62
C LYS A 46 -16.33 1.36 -5.76
N GLY A 47 -15.63 1.74 -6.83
CA GLY A 47 -15.55 0.96 -8.05
C GLY A 47 -14.86 -0.40 -7.86
N ILE A 48 -15.62 -1.48 -7.89
CA ILE A 48 -15.08 -2.85 -7.73
C ILE A 48 -14.28 -3.24 -8.98
N VAL A 49 -14.82 -2.98 -10.16
CA VAL A 49 -14.14 -3.24 -11.43
C VAL A 49 -12.91 -2.34 -11.55
N ALA A 50 -13.03 -1.06 -11.19
CA ALA A 50 -11.92 -0.12 -11.22
C ALA A 50 -10.72 -0.59 -10.39
N ARG A 51 -10.93 -1.15 -9.19
CA ARG A 51 -9.83 -1.67 -8.37
C ARG A 51 -9.17 -2.89 -9.00
N ALA A 52 -9.94 -3.84 -9.50
CA ALA A 52 -9.40 -5.05 -10.13
C ALA A 52 -8.61 -4.73 -11.41
N GLU A 53 -9.18 -3.90 -12.27
CA GLU A 53 -8.52 -3.50 -13.51
C GLU A 53 -7.31 -2.57 -13.26
N SER A 54 -7.37 -1.71 -12.23
CA SER A 54 -6.20 -0.93 -11.79
C SER A 54 -5.05 -1.83 -11.35
N ALA A 55 -5.31 -2.91 -10.62
CA ALA A 55 -4.28 -3.87 -10.24
C ALA A 55 -3.64 -4.52 -11.48
N LYS A 56 -4.44 -4.91 -12.46
CA LYS A 56 -3.94 -5.48 -13.74
C LYS A 56 -3.11 -4.46 -14.52
N LEU A 57 -3.59 -3.22 -14.64
CA LEU A 57 -2.88 -2.14 -15.32
C LEU A 57 -1.52 -1.86 -14.67
N ILE A 58 -1.45 -1.84 -13.34
CA ILE A 58 -0.19 -1.63 -12.62
C ILE A 58 0.79 -2.77 -12.91
N LEU A 59 0.35 -4.02 -12.85
CA LEU A 59 1.19 -5.17 -13.19
C LEU A 59 1.68 -5.12 -14.63
N GLN A 60 0.83 -4.68 -15.56
CA GLN A 60 1.21 -4.46 -16.95
C GLN A 60 2.30 -3.38 -17.04
N LYS A 61 2.09 -2.21 -16.43
CA LYS A 61 3.07 -1.10 -16.43
C LYS A 61 4.42 -1.50 -15.82
N ILE A 62 4.41 -2.32 -14.77
CA ILE A 62 5.64 -2.86 -14.18
C ILE A 62 6.37 -3.79 -15.16
N LYS A 63 5.64 -4.68 -15.84
CA LYS A 63 6.22 -5.62 -16.82
C LYS A 63 6.72 -4.95 -18.09
N GLU A 64 6.13 -3.83 -18.48
CA GLU A 64 6.53 -3.00 -19.63
C GLU A 64 7.74 -2.12 -19.33
N PHE A 65 8.21 -2.11 -18.09
CA PHE A 65 9.38 -1.28 -17.73
C PHE A 65 10.63 -1.76 -18.51
N PRO A 66 11.36 -0.85 -19.16
CA PRO A 66 12.41 -1.25 -20.12
C PRO A 66 13.63 -1.91 -19.47
N GLU A 67 13.79 -1.75 -18.16
CA GLU A 67 14.87 -2.32 -17.38
C GLU A 67 14.32 -3.21 -16.27
N PRO A 68 14.87 -4.42 -16.02
CA PRO A 68 14.48 -5.27 -14.92
C PRO A 68 15.02 -4.70 -13.59
N LEU A 69 14.34 -3.69 -13.04
CA LEU A 69 14.69 -3.06 -11.78
C LEU A 69 13.81 -3.59 -10.63
N PRO A 70 14.36 -3.64 -9.43
CA PRO A 70 13.56 -3.88 -8.23
C PRO A 70 12.39 -2.89 -8.10
N VAL A 71 11.23 -3.38 -7.70
CA VAL A 71 9.98 -2.61 -7.65
C VAL A 71 9.43 -2.54 -6.22
N MET A 72 9.02 -1.34 -5.84
CA MET A 72 8.17 -1.08 -4.68
C MET A 72 6.85 -0.48 -5.15
N LEU A 73 5.73 -0.95 -4.60
CA LEU A 73 4.40 -0.40 -4.82
C LEU A 73 3.73 -0.18 -3.48
N SER A 74 3.27 1.04 -3.19
CA SER A 74 2.53 1.32 -1.97
C SER A 74 1.32 2.22 -2.20
N GLY A 75 0.47 2.33 -1.18
CA GLY A 75 -0.65 3.26 -1.17
C GLY A 75 -1.86 2.74 -0.42
N ASP A 76 -2.95 3.50 -0.53
CA ASP A 76 -4.28 3.09 -0.13
C ASP A 76 -4.96 2.35 -1.31
N PHE A 77 -5.14 1.05 -1.14
CA PHE A 77 -5.78 0.21 -2.16
C PHE A 77 -7.30 0.15 -2.02
N ASN A 78 -7.86 0.69 -0.92
CA ASN A 78 -9.28 0.60 -0.60
C ASN A 78 -9.84 -0.83 -0.62
N VAL A 79 -8.98 -1.83 -0.47
CA VAL A 79 -9.29 -3.25 -0.34
C VAL A 79 -8.39 -3.88 0.71
N ASP A 80 -8.94 -4.80 1.48
CA ASP A 80 -8.17 -5.56 2.46
C ASP A 80 -7.52 -6.82 1.85
N GLN A 81 -6.75 -7.52 2.69
CA GLN A 81 -6.01 -8.73 2.33
C GLN A 81 -6.88 -9.89 1.84
N THR A 82 -8.20 -9.85 2.02
CA THR A 82 -9.13 -10.91 1.59
C THR A 82 -9.72 -10.66 0.20
N ASN A 83 -9.49 -9.47 -0.35
CA ASN A 83 -10.09 -9.03 -1.61
C ASN A 83 -9.37 -9.59 -2.85
N GLU A 84 -10.11 -9.77 -3.94
CA GLU A 84 -9.56 -10.25 -5.22
C GLU A 84 -8.48 -9.31 -5.78
N SER A 85 -8.68 -8.00 -5.71
CA SER A 85 -7.70 -7.02 -6.23
C SER A 85 -6.36 -7.08 -5.49
N TYR A 86 -6.39 -7.36 -4.18
CA TYR A 86 -5.18 -7.64 -3.40
C TYR A 86 -4.50 -8.93 -3.89
N ARG A 87 -5.26 -10.02 -4.07
CA ARG A 87 -4.72 -11.30 -4.53
C ARG A 87 -4.10 -11.20 -5.93
N LEU A 88 -4.72 -10.44 -6.84
CA LEU A 88 -4.14 -10.18 -8.17
C LEU A 88 -2.71 -9.65 -8.09
N LEU A 89 -2.41 -8.77 -7.13
CA LEU A 89 -1.06 -8.25 -6.91
C LEU A 89 -0.18 -9.25 -6.17
N ASN A 90 -0.65 -9.77 -5.05
CA ASN A 90 0.13 -10.61 -4.14
C ASN A 90 0.49 -11.99 -4.72
N GLU A 91 -0.35 -12.54 -5.62
CA GLU A 91 -0.15 -13.83 -6.27
C GLU A 91 0.37 -13.70 -7.71
N SER A 92 0.73 -12.48 -8.13
CA SER A 92 1.18 -12.18 -9.49
C SER A 92 2.52 -12.83 -9.88
N GLY A 93 3.30 -13.28 -8.93
CA GLY A 93 4.69 -13.69 -9.12
C GLY A 93 5.67 -12.52 -9.36
N VAL A 94 5.17 -11.28 -9.43
CA VAL A 94 5.99 -10.06 -9.63
C VAL A 94 6.38 -9.44 -8.30
N MET A 95 5.47 -9.47 -7.32
CA MET A 95 5.67 -8.86 -6.00
C MET A 95 4.89 -9.58 -4.92
N LYS A 96 5.23 -9.30 -3.67
CA LYS A 96 4.57 -9.82 -2.47
C LYS A 96 4.31 -8.69 -1.48
N ASP A 97 3.22 -8.83 -0.69
CA ASP A 97 2.94 -7.92 0.41
C ASP A 97 4.04 -8.03 1.48
N ALA A 98 4.59 -6.89 1.84
CA ALA A 98 5.60 -6.77 2.89
C ALA A 98 5.12 -7.29 4.25
N TYR A 99 3.82 -7.21 4.53
CA TYR A 99 3.27 -7.83 5.75
C TYR A 99 3.47 -9.34 5.78
N GLU A 100 3.28 -10.02 4.65
CA GLU A 100 3.39 -11.49 4.58
C GLU A 100 4.84 -11.96 4.64
N THR A 101 5.76 -11.20 4.05
CA THR A 101 7.16 -11.58 3.92
C THR A 101 8.06 -11.09 5.05
N ALA A 102 7.56 -10.19 5.91
CA ALA A 102 8.36 -9.62 7.00
C ALA A 102 8.82 -10.65 8.03
N ASP A 103 10.12 -10.60 8.38
CA ASP A 103 10.70 -11.40 9.48
C ASP A 103 10.02 -11.08 10.82
N TYR A 104 9.78 -9.77 11.07
CA TYR A 104 9.12 -9.30 12.29
C TYR A 104 7.97 -8.34 11.96
N ARG A 105 6.80 -8.57 12.58
CA ARG A 105 5.61 -7.72 12.51
C ARG A 105 5.36 -7.08 13.86
N TYR A 106 5.48 -5.76 13.91
CA TYR A 106 5.16 -4.99 15.11
C TYR A 106 3.73 -4.48 15.00
N ILE A 107 2.98 -4.63 16.09
CA ILE A 107 1.62 -4.11 16.25
C ILE A 107 0.66 -4.64 15.17
N LYS A 108 -0.06 -5.68 15.53
CA LYS A 108 -1.22 -6.13 14.77
C LYS A 108 -2.36 -5.10 14.92
N SER A 109 -2.47 -4.19 13.96
CA SER A 109 -3.51 -3.17 13.90
C SER A 109 -4.08 -3.05 12.50
N SER A 110 -5.33 -2.60 12.41
CA SER A 110 -5.87 -2.13 11.13
C SER A 110 -5.11 -0.89 10.66
N THR A 111 -4.98 -0.69 9.36
CA THR A 111 -4.35 0.51 8.81
C THR A 111 -5.33 1.69 8.71
N PHE A 112 -6.63 1.41 8.69
CA PHE A 112 -7.71 2.39 8.67
C PHE A 112 -8.41 2.49 10.03
N ASN A 113 -8.46 3.67 10.63
CA ASN A 113 -9.07 3.94 11.93
C ASN A 113 -10.36 4.79 11.87
N SER A 114 -10.57 5.56 10.78
CA SER A 114 -11.74 6.46 10.63
C SER A 114 -11.88 7.44 11.80
N TYR A 115 -10.75 7.91 12.35
CA TYR A 115 -10.66 8.77 13.54
C TYR A 115 -11.22 8.15 14.83
N ASP A 116 -11.54 6.85 14.85
CA ASP A 116 -11.95 6.09 16.03
C ASP A 116 -10.79 5.26 16.58
N THR A 117 -10.16 5.76 17.64
CA THR A 117 -9.00 5.11 18.28
C THR A 117 -9.38 3.96 19.20
N GLY A 118 -10.67 3.81 19.52
CA GLY A 118 -11.17 2.79 20.43
C GLY A 118 -11.52 1.46 19.79
N LYS A 119 -11.53 1.38 18.44
CA LYS A 119 -12.04 0.21 17.73
C LYS A 119 -11.11 -0.22 16.61
N MET A 120 -10.55 -1.42 16.74
CA MET A 120 -9.86 -2.07 15.65
C MET A 120 -10.85 -2.62 14.62
N ARG A 121 -10.61 -2.35 13.34
CA ARG A 121 -11.40 -2.90 12.23
C ARG A 121 -10.85 -4.25 11.81
N LEU A 122 -11.73 -5.20 11.55
CA LEU A 122 -11.36 -6.55 11.14
C LEU A 122 -11.84 -6.81 9.70
N SER A 123 -11.07 -7.59 8.98
CA SER A 123 -11.44 -8.17 7.69
C SER A 123 -12.30 -9.44 7.87
N SER A 124 -12.77 -10.01 6.77
CA SER A 124 -13.63 -11.20 6.80
C SER A 124 -12.95 -12.45 7.34
N ASP A 125 -11.62 -12.49 7.34
CA ASP A 125 -10.79 -13.55 7.93
C ASP A 125 -10.58 -13.41 9.45
N GLY A 126 -11.12 -12.34 10.06
CA GLY A 126 -10.96 -12.04 11.48
C GLY A 126 -9.64 -11.35 11.85
N GLU A 127 -8.75 -11.12 10.90
CA GLU A 127 -7.50 -10.40 11.11
C GLU A 127 -7.70 -8.87 10.98
N PRO A 128 -6.79 -8.06 11.52
CA PRO A 128 -6.84 -6.61 11.34
C PRO A 128 -6.92 -6.21 9.88
N MET A 129 -7.90 -5.36 9.54
CA MET A 129 -8.14 -4.89 8.19
C MET A 129 -7.01 -3.96 7.73
N ARG A 130 -6.26 -4.38 6.74
CA ARG A 130 -5.21 -3.58 6.10
C ARG A 130 -5.69 -3.18 4.71
N ILE A 131 -5.84 -1.89 4.47
CA ILE A 131 -6.17 -1.33 3.15
C ILE A 131 -5.03 -0.50 2.57
N ASP A 132 -4.04 -0.20 3.41
CA ASP A 132 -2.77 0.39 3.02
C ASP A 132 -1.73 -0.73 2.93
N HIS A 133 -1.21 -0.98 1.73
CA HIS A 133 -0.30 -2.07 1.46
C HIS A 133 1.04 -1.58 0.91
N ILE A 134 2.07 -2.36 1.13
CA ILE A 134 3.39 -2.20 0.51
C ILE A 134 3.76 -3.54 -0.13
N PHE A 135 3.80 -3.57 -1.45
CA PHE A 135 4.23 -4.73 -2.22
C PHE A 135 5.66 -4.53 -2.71
N LEU A 136 6.45 -5.57 -2.64
CA LEU A 136 7.86 -5.56 -3.01
C LEU A 136 8.18 -6.70 -3.96
N SER A 137 9.05 -6.43 -4.94
CA SER A 137 9.63 -7.47 -5.79
C SER A 137 10.65 -8.31 -5.02
N PRO A 138 11.03 -9.52 -5.52
CA PRO A 138 11.83 -10.49 -4.77
C PRO A 138 13.25 -10.04 -4.40
N GLU A 139 13.72 -8.92 -4.93
CA GLU A 139 15.03 -8.36 -4.63
C GLU A 139 15.11 -7.71 -3.24
N PHE A 140 13.97 -7.58 -2.56
CA PHE A 140 13.89 -7.00 -1.22
C PHE A 140 13.58 -8.06 -0.16
N ASP A 141 14.39 -8.10 0.89
CA ASP A 141 14.10 -8.82 2.12
C ASP A 141 13.46 -7.87 3.13
N VAL A 142 12.24 -8.19 3.57
CA VAL A 142 11.52 -7.38 4.56
C VAL A 142 11.91 -7.81 5.96
N LYS A 143 12.72 -7.01 6.64
CA LYS A 143 13.17 -7.29 8.00
C LYS A 143 12.14 -6.93 9.06
N LYS A 144 11.41 -5.83 8.84
CA LYS A 144 10.40 -5.36 9.81
C LYS A 144 9.21 -4.75 9.08
N TYR A 145 8.03 -4.99 9.63
CA TYR A 145 6.78 -4.35 9.26
C TYR A 145 6.10 -3.79 10.51
N GLY A 146 5.52 -2.62 10.44
CA GLY A 146 4.78 -2.03 11.55
C GLY A 146 3.70 -1.07 11.10
N VAL A 147 2.58 -1.07 11.83
CA VAL A 147 1.54 -0.04 11.73
C VAL A 147 1.75 0.94 12.89
N LEU A 148 2.01 2.20 12.57
CA LEU A 148 2.31 3.24 13.56
C LEU A 148 1.01 3.84 14.07
N ASN A 149 0.44 3.23 15.12
CA ASN A 149 -0.86 3.59 15.67
C ASN A 149 -0.78 4.58 16.85
N ASP A 150 0.26 5.41 16.88
CA ASP A 150 0.42 6.44 17.89
C ASP A 150 -0.73 7.46 17.87
N THR A 151 -1.07 7.93 19.07
CA THR A 151 -2.11 8.93 19.30
C THR A 151 -1.55 10.12 20.05
N TYR A 152 -2.17 11.28 19.86
CA TYR A 152 -1.94 12.45 20.69
C TYR A 152 -3.19 12.74 21.53
N ARG A 153 -3.03 13.54 22.60
CA ARG A 153 -4.13 13.88 23.52
C ARG A 153 -4.51 15.34 23.39
N ILE A 154 -5.82 15.58 23.35
CA ILE A 154 -6.37 16.93 23.44
C ILE A 154 -7.37 16.99 24.59
N LEU A 155 -7.57 18.18 25.15
CA LEU A 155 -8.68 18.46 26.07
C LEU A 155 -9.95 18.68 25.23
N ASN A 156 -11.04 17.99 25.59
CA ASN A 156 -12.36 18.28 25.03
C ASN A 156 -13.04 19.44 25.81
N ASP A 157 -14.22 19.86 25.36
CA ASP A 157 -14.99 20.95 25.95
C ASP A 157 -15.39 20.68 27.41
N GLU A 158 -15.40 19.41 27.86
CA GLU A 158 -15.64 18.99 29.22
C GLU A 158 -14.39 18.95 30.10
N GLY A 159 -13.23 19.35 29.56
CA GLY A 159 -11.94 19.32 30.27
C GLY A 159 -11.35 17.90 30.44
N LYS A 160 -11.80 16.92 29.66
CA LYS A 160 -11.28 15.54 29.65
C LYS A 160 -10.26 15.35 28.52
N TYR A 161 -9.18 14.64 28.80
CA TYR A 161 -8.25 14.21 27.76
C TYR A 161 -8.88 13.11 26.91
N ILE A 162 -8.89 13.34 25.60
CA ILE A 162 -9.31 12.35 24.59
C ILE A 162 -8.15 12.08 23.62
N ALA A 163 -8.04 10.81 23.18
CA ALA A 163 -7.05 10.42 22.17
C ALA A 163 -7.53 10.83 20.77
N ARG A 164 -6.58 11.27 19.95
CA ARG A 164 -6.78 11.62 18.53
C ARG A 164 -5.68 11.04 17.68
N THR A 165 -5.98 10.83 16.42
CA THR A 165 -5.01 10.44 15.38
C THR A 165 -4.79 11.59 14.40
N PRO A 166 -3.58 11.76 13.83
CA PRO A 166 -3.30 12.78 12.81
C PRO A 166 -4.07 12.56 11.50
N SER A 167 -4.44 11.31 11.22
CA SER A 167 -5.15 10.87 10.01
C SER A 167 -6.16 9.79 10.38
N ASP A 168 -7.15 9.57 9.53
CA ASP A 168 -8.05 8.42 9.57
C ASP A 168 -7.39 7.10 9.11
N HIS A 169 -6.15 7.16 8.64
CA HIS A 169 -5.26 6.04 8.42
C HIS A 169 -4.05 6.10 9.37
N TYR A 170 -3.51 4.93 9.69
CA TYR A 170 -2.23 4.81 10.38
C TYR A 170 -1.10 4.62 9.36
N PRO A 171 0.07 5.29 9.54
CA PRO A 171 1.21 5.04 8.69
C PRO A 171 1.68 3.58 8.77
N VAL A 172 2.05 3.04 7.62
CA VAL A 172 2.70 1.73 7.51
C VAL A 172 4.19 1.95 7.29
N MET A 173 5.01 1.26 8.07
CA MET A 173 6.47 1.32 8.00
C MET A 173 7.05 -0.06 7.72
N ILE A 174 8.06 -0.12 6.86
CA ILE A 174 8.88 -1.30 6.64
C ILE A 174 10.37 -0.97 6.79
N VAL A 175 11.14 -1.97 7.14
CA VAL A 175 12.60 -1.97 7.02
C VAL A 175 12.96 -3.07 6.07
N VAL A 176 13.69 -2.73 5.01
CA VAL A 176 14.09 -3.66 3.97
C VAL A 176 15.61 -3.70 3.80
N GLU A 177 16.11 -4.85 3.39
CA GLU A 177 17.47 -5.05 2.92
C GLU A 177 17.43 -5.55 1.48
N MET A 178 18.54 -5.36 0.76
CA MET A 178 18.72 -5.96 -0.55
C MET A 178 19.04 -7.44 -0.39
N ASN A 179 18.32 -8.28 -1.11
CA ASN A 179 18.63 -9.70 -1.16
C ASN A 179 20.00 -9.91 -1.82
N GLU A 180 20.95 -10.48 -1.07
CA GLU A 180 22.33 -10.67 -1.54
C GLU A 180 22.46 -11.65 -2.71
N ASN A 181 21.45 -12.51 -2.93
CA ASN A 181 21.46 -13.50 -4.02
C ASN A 181 21.20 -12.88 -5.41
N ASN A 182 20.90 -11.57 -5.48
CA ASN A 182 20.60 -10.84 -6.72
C ASN A 182 21.69 -9.80 -7.07
N LYS A 183 22.91 -9.98 -6.56
CA LYS A 183 24.08 -9.17 -6.95
C LYS A 183 24.81 -9.74 -8.16
#